data_88f0d67237f15ea83c72e5f8fd2b6f3a
#
_entry.id   88f0d67237f15ea83c72e5f8fd2b6f3a
#
_cell.length_a   1.000
_cell.length_b   1.000
_cell.length_c   1.000
_cell.angle_alpha   90.00
_cell.angle_beta   90.00
_cell.angle_gamma   90.00
#
_symmetry.space_group_name_H-M   'P 1'
#
loop_
_entity.id
_entity.type
_entity.pdbx_description
1 polymer ?
#
loop_
_entity_poly.entity_id
_entity_poly.type
_entity_poly.pdbx_seq_one_letter_code
_entity_poly.pdbx_strand_id
1 'polypeptide(L)'
;PSVYLSNRDSVFDTPEAKDLLWLLQAVLAPEQERMLRSAMATGLMGLDAPTLDSLSRDERAWDALVNEFDDYRTLWLRRGVLPMLSEVMKARQLAENLLASAGGERRLTDVLHLGELLQEAAAQLDSEHALVRWLAQQIAQPNRQSDNQQLRLESDRHLVQVITIHKSKGLEFDLVWLPFVGNFRQQQQALYHDRHSFQALLDLDANEESQAWAEEERLAEDLRLLYVALTRSVYHCSIGIAPLFQGT
;
A
#
# COMPACT_ATOMS: atom_id res chain seq x y z
N PRO A 1 7.23 -14.05 10.28
CA PRO A 1 6.55 -13.05 9.45
C PRO A 1 7.44 -11.82 9.31
N SER A 2 7.44 -11.17 8.15
CA SER A 2 8.19 -9.94 7.87
C SER A 2 7.29 -8.91 7.21
N VAL A 3 7.59 -7.65 7.43
CA VAL A 3 6.91 -6.50 6.84
C VAL A 3 7.93 -5.61 6.14
N TYR A 4 7.56 -5.10 4.96
CA TYR A 4 8.40 -4.20 4.18
C TYR A 4 7.95 -2.74 4.40
N LEU A 5 8.69 -2.00 5.22
CA LEU A 5 8.38 -0.61 5.61
C LEU A 5 8.78 0.45 4.56
N SER A 6 9.48 0.02 3.54
CA SER A 6 9.98 0.91 2.49
C SER A 6 9.01 1.08 1.34
N ASN A 7 7.83 0.48 1.43
CA ASN A 7 6.95 0.40 0.30
C ASN A 7 6.20 1.72 0.10
N ARG A 8 6.31 2.25 -1.10
CA ARG A 8 5.44 3.31 -1.62
C ARG A 8 4.14 2.71 -2.17
N ASP A 9 3.73 1.54 -1.65
CA ASP A 9 2.49 0.92 -2.08
C ASP A 9 1.34 1.75 -1.55
N SER A 10 0.48 2.10 -2.47
CA SER A 10 -0.74 2.81 -2.16
C SER A 10 -1.77 1.82 -1.60
N VAL A 11 -2.59 2.26 -0.64
CA VAL A 11 -3.73 1.49 -0.17
C VAL A 11 -4.70 1.16 -1.31
N PHE A 12 -4.69 1.93 -2.40
CA PHE A 12 -5.49 1.67 -3.60
C PHE A 12 -4.95 0.51 -4.46
N ASP A 13 -3.73 0.03 -4.24
CA ASP A 13 -3.17 -1.16 -4.89
C ASP A 13 -3.66 -2.46 -4.21
N THR A 14 -4.33 -2.39 -3.05
CA THR A 14 -4.76 -3.54 -2.27
C THR A 14 -5.98 -4.25 -2.86
N PRO A 15 -6.17 -5.55 -2.57
CA PRO A 15 -7.42 -6.25 -2.90
C PRO A 15 -8.64 -5.58 -2.27
N GLU A 16 -8.50 -5.06 -1.04
CA GLU A 16 -9.55 -4.39 -0.28
C GLU A 16 -10.11 -3.17 -1.00
N ALA A 17 -9.27 -2.41 -1.72
CA ALA A 17 -9.74 -1.29 -2.54
C ALA A 17 -10.65 -1.74 -3.68
N LYS A 18 -10.31 -2.86 -4.34
CA LYS A 18 -11.13 -3.45 -5.41
C LYS A 18 -12.43 -4.01 -4.86
N ASP A 19 -12.38 -4.68 -3.71
CA ASP A 19 -13.55 -5.23 -3.03
C ASP A 19 -14.52 -4.10 -2.62
N LEU A 20 -14.01 -3.00 -2.07
CA LEU A 20 -14.80 -1.81 -1.76
C LEU A 20 -15.40 -1.17 -3.01
N LEU A 21 -14.68 -1.13 -4.13
CA LEU A 21 -15.24 -0.62 -5.38
C LEU A 21 -16.47 -1.44 -5.82
N TRP A 22 -16.38 -2.77 -5.77
CA TRP A 22 -17.53 -3.64 -6.08
C TRP A 22 -18.69 -3.45 -5.11
N LEU A 23 -18.38 -3.32 -3.81
CA LEU A 23 -19.38 -3.05 -2.79
C LEU A 23 -20.13 -1.73 -3.05
N LEU A 24 -19.39 -0.63 -3.27
CA LEU A 24 -19.98 0.68 -3.52
C LEU A 24 -20.83 0.71 -4.80
N GLN A 25 -20.39 0.02 -5.85
CA GLN A 25 -21.18 -0.13 -7.08
C GLN A 25 -22.48 -0.89 -6.84
N ALA A 26 -22.45 -1.97 -6.06
CA ALA A 26 -23.62 -2.76 -5.73
C ALA A 26 -24.60 -1.98 -4.84
N VAL A 27 -24.10 -1.18 -3.90
CA VAL A 27 -24.95 -0.29 -3.07
C VAL A 27 -25.67 0.76 -3.91
N LEU A 28 -25.03 1.31 -4.95
CA LEU A 28 -25.67 2.30 -5.82
C LEU A 28 -26.69 1.69 -6.79
N ALA A 29 -26.56 0.42 -7.12
CA ALA A 29 -27.43 -0.25 -8.09
C ALA A 29 -27.79 -1.67 -7.61
N PRO A 30 -28.50 -1.79 -6.46
CA PRO A 30 -28.82 -3.10 -5.87
C PRO A 30 -29.73 -3.96 -6.74
N GLU A 31 -30.51 -3.34 -7.64
CA GLU A 31 -31.35 -4.03 -8.63
C GLU A 31 -30.53 -4.70 -9.74
N GLN A 32 -29.26 -4.35 -9.91
CA GLN A 32 -28.37 -4.99 -10.88
C GLN A 32 -27.75 -6.25 -10.31
N GLU A 33 -28.37 -7.40 -10.58
CA GLU A 33 -27.96 -8.72 -10.09
C GLU A 33 -26.45 -8.98 -10.25
N ARG A 34 -25.87 -8.61 -11.40
CA ARG A 34 -24.43 -8.78 -11.66
C ARG A 34 -23.56 -8.03 -10.65
N MET A 35 -23.90 -6.78 -10.33
CA MET A 35 -23.14 -5.95 -9.39
C MET A 35 -23.23 -6.52 -8.00
N LEU A 36 -24.44 -6.89 -7.57
CA LEU A 36 -24.68 -7.47 -6.26
C LEU A 36 -23.96 -8.81 -6.09
N ARG A 37 -24.02 -9.70 -7.08
CA ARG A 37 -23.25 -10.97 -7.07
C ARG A 37 -21.74 -10.74 -7.00
N SER A 38 -21.23 -9.77 -7.77
CA SER A 38 -19.79 -9.45 -7.75
C SER A 38 -19.35 -8.94 -6.40
N ALA A 39 -20.13 -8.07 -5.75
CA ALA A 39 -19.84 -7.59 -4.40
C ALA A 39 -19.84 -8.73 -3.38
N MET A 40 -20.85 -9.61 -3.42
CA MET A 40 -20.96 -10.75 -2.50
C MET A 40 -19.85 -11.79 -2.68
N ALA A 41 -19.29 -11.91 -3.89
CA ALA A 41 -18.17 -12.81 -4.20
C ALA A 41 -16.80 -12.26 -3.80
N THR A 42 -16.71 -11.02 -3.29
CA THR A 42 -15.44 -10.42 -2.85
C THR A 42 -14.91 -11.09 -1.59
N GLY A 43 -13.57 -11.00 -1.41
CA GLY A 43 -12.92 -11.46 -0.19
C GLY A 43 -13.32 -10.65 1.06
N LEU A 44 -13.82 -9.45 0.87
CA LEU A 44 -14.37 -8.61 1.94
C LEU A 44 -15.69 -9.17 2.48
N MET A 45 -16.60 -9.60 1.61
CA MET A 45 -17.89 -10.20 1.99
C MET A 45 -17.76 -11.65 2.45
N GLY A 46 -16.73 -12.37 2.01
CA GLY A 46 -16.37 -13.68 2.52
C GLY A 46 -17.33 -14.83 2.19
N LEU A 47 -18.26 -14.67 1.26
CA LEU A 47 -19.15 -15.74 0.82
C LEU A 47 -18.41 -16.72 -0.08
N ASP A 48 -18.55 -18.02 0.21
CA ASP A 48 -18.06 -19.06 -0.66
C ASP A 48 -19.01 -19.30 -1.86
N ALA A 49 -18.49 -19.97 -2.89
CA ALA A 49 -19.25 -20.21 -4.12
C ALA A 49 -20.54 -21.03 -3.90
N PRO A 50 -20.57 -22.08 -3.06
CA PRO A 50 -21.81 -22.79 -2.73
C PRO A 50 -22.87 -21.91 -2.08
N THR A 51 -22.49 -21.07 -1.12
CA THR A 51 -23.39 -20.14 -0.44
C THR A 51 -23.94 -19.10 -1.42
N LEU A 52 -23.10 -18.56 -2.30
CA LEU A 52 -23.52 -17.61 -3.32
C LEU A 52 -24.47 -18.25 -4.34
N ASP A 53 -24.22 -19.50 -4.75
CA ASP A 53 -25.10 -20.24 -5.65
C ASP A 53 -26.47 -20.52 -4.98
N SER A 54 -26.48 -20.95 -3.71
CA SER A 54 -27.72 -21.18 -2.97
C SER A 54 -28.54 -19.89 -2.78
N LEU A 55 -27.90 -18.80 -2.44
CA LEU A 55 -28.50 -17.47 -2.33
C LEU A 55 -29.14 -17.03 -3.66
N SER A 56 -28.48 -17.32 -4.77
CA SER A 56 -28.96 -16.96 -6.11
C SER A 56 -30.14 -17.79 -6.58
N ARG A 57 -30.39 -18.96 -5.98
CA ARG A 57 -31.53 -19.85 -6.30
C ARG A 57 -32.72 -19.62 -5.38
N ASP A 58 -32.52 -18.97 -4.24
CA ASP A 58 -33.57 -18.61 -3.30
C ASP A 58 -34.06 -17.19 -3.58
N GLU A 59 -35.19 -17.08 -4.27
CA GLU A 59 -35.77 -15.78 -4.67
C GLU A 59 -36.06 -14.89 -3.45
N ARG A 60 -36.52 -15.47 -2.33
CA ARG A 60 -36.80 -14.69 -1.12
C ARG A 60 -35.53 -14.18 -0.44
N ALA A 61 -34.49 -15.00 -0.39
CA ALA A 61 -33.20 -14.62 0.16
C ALA A 61 -32.54 -13.56 -0.73
N TRP A 62 -32.70 -13.67 -2.04
CA TRP A 62 -32.22 -12.68 -2.99
C TRP A 62 -32.92 -11.32 -2.83
N ASP A 63 -34.27 -11.33 -2.76
CA ASP A 63 -35.05 -10.11 -2.53
C ASP A 63 -34.69 -9.45 -1.19
N ALA A 64 -34.48 -10.22 -0.14
CA ALA A 64 -34.02 -9.72 1.15
C ALA A 64 -32.64 -9.04 1.03
N LEU A 65 -31.71 -9.61 0.25
CA LEU A 65 -30.40 -9.02 -0.02
C LEU A 65 -30.51 -7.71 -0.81
N VAL A 66 -31.34 -7.66 -1.83
CA VAL A 66 -31.60 -6.44 -2.61
C VAL A 66 -32.14 -5.32 -1.70
N ASN A 67 -33.11 -5.64 -0.84
CA ASN A 67 -33.65 -4.68 0.12
C ASN A 67 -32.61 -4.19 1.12
N GLU A 68 -31.74 -5.06 1.64
CA GLU A 68 -30.64 -4.68 2.52
C GLU A 68 -29.68 -3.69 1.85
N PHE A 69 -29.32 -3.91 0.59
CA PHE A 69 -28.44 -3.01 -0.15
C PHE A 69 -29.16 -1.68 -0.51
N ASP A 70 -30.46 -1.69 -0.69
CA ASP A 70 -31.25 -0.46 -0.86
C ASP A 70 -31.27 0.38 0.44
N ASP A 71 -31.35 -0.28 1.60
CA ASP A 71 -31.19 0.38 2.90
C ASP A 71 -29.80 0.99 3.06
N TYR A 72 -28.73 0.30 2.62
CA TYR A 72 -27.36 0.85 2.61
C TYR A 72 -27.27 2.06 1.66
N ARG A 73 -27.90 2.00 0.48
CA ARG A 73 -27.99 3.15 -0.44
C ARG A 73 -28.67 4.33 0.21
N THR A 74 -29.80 4.11 0.86
CA THR A 74 -30.56 5.14 1.56
C THR A 74 -29.74 5.76 2.69
N LEU A 75 -28.98 4.95 3.44
CA LEU A 75 -28.11 5.41 4.49
C LEU A 75 -26.96 6.27 3.93
N TRP A 76 -26.35 5.81 2.83
CA TRP A 76 -25.27 6.56 2.15
C TRP A 76 -25.76 7.95 1.70
N LEU A 77 -26.87 8.00 1.00
CA LEU A 77 -27.47 9.27 0.52
C LEU A 77 -27.82 10.24 1.65
N ARG A 78 -28.18 9.72 2.84
CA ARG A 78 -28.59 10.57 3.98
C ARG A 78 -27.43 10.95 4.89
N ARG A 79 -26.45 10.08 5.11
CA ARG A 79 -25.42 10.23 6.14
C ARG A 79 -24.00 10.17 5.62
N GLY A 80 -23.80 9.86 4.34
CA GLY A 80 -22.48 9.74 3.72
C GLY A 80 -21.93 8.31 3.72
N VAL A 81 -20.77 8.17 3.06
CA VAL A 81 -20.16 6.86 2.78
C VAL A 81 -19.65 6.15 4.04
N LEU A 82 -19.04 6.86 4.98
CA LEU A 82 -18.44 6.25 6.16
C LEU A 82 -19.46 5.63 7.12
N PRO A 83 -20.58 6.30 7.48
CA PRO A 83 -21.67 5.68 8.25
C PRO A 83 -22.27 4.47 7.55
N MET A 84 -22.42 4.50 6.23
CA MET A 84 -22.90 3.34 5.45
C MET A 84 -21.92 2.18 5.55
N LEU A 85 -20.63 2.40 5.31
CA LEU A 85 -19.59 1.35 5.45
C LEU A 85 -19.55 0.76 6.85
N SER A 86 -19.69 1.60 7.88
CA SER A 86 -19.75 1.15 9.28
C SER A 86 -20.94 0.22 9.54
N GLU A 87 -22.10 0.51 8.94
CA GLU A 87 -23.27 -0.36 9.05
C GLU A 87 -23.08 -1.69 8.31
N VAL A 88 -22.53 -1.67 7.10
CA VAL A 88 -22.17 -2.90 6.36
C VAL A 88 -21.19 -3.74 7.17
N MET A 89 -20.13 -3.13 7.72
CA MET A 89 -19.12 -3.83 8.53
C MET A 89 -19.75 -4.53 9.74
N LYS A 90 -20.67 -3.84 10.41
CA LYS A 90 -21.37 -4.37 11.58
C LYS A 90 -22.36 -5.48 11.20
N ALA A 91 -23.24 -5.23 10.21
CA ALA A 91 -24.27 -6.18 9.79
C ALA A 91 -23.68 -7.50 9.26
N ARG A 92 -22.54 -7.42 8.59
CA ARG A 92 -21.83 -8.55 7.98
C ARG A 92 -20.69 -9.10 8.83
N GLN A 93 -20.45 -8.57 10.03
CA GLN A 93 -19.35 -8.99 10.93
C GLN A 93 -17.99 -9.00 10.21
N LEU A 94 -17.75 -7.98 9.34
CA LEU A 94 -16.57 -7.97 8.46
C LEU A 94 -15.27 -7.86 9.27
N ALA A 95 -15.28 -7.12 10.38
CA ALA A 95 -14.10 -6.99 11.23
C ALA A 95 -13.69 -8.33 11.84
N GLU A 96 -14.64 -9.08 12.40
CA GLU A 96 -14.42 -10.40 12.98
C GLU A 96 -13.97 -11.42 11.93
N ASN A 97 -14.61 -11.41 10.76
CA ASN A 97 -14.26 -12.30 9.64
C ASN A 97 -12.86 -12.00 9.08
N LEU A 98 -12.52 -10.73 8.92
CA LEU A 98 -11.18 -10.33 8.50
C LEU A 98 -10.13 -10.74 9.53
N LEU A 99 -10.33 -10.45 10.83
CA LEU A 99 -9.39 -10.78 11.89
C LEU A 99 -9.17 -12.29 12.04
N ALA A 100 -10.14 -13.11 11.72
CA ALA A 100 -10.00 -14.57 11.68
C ALA A 100 -9.17 -15.09 10.50
N SER A 101 -8.91 -14.27 9.49
CA SER A 101 -8.14 -14.62 8.29
C SER A 101 -6.64 -14.33 8.43
N ALA A 102 -5.80 -14.98 7.62
CA ALA A 102 -4.38 -14.68 7.57
C ALA A 102 -4.14 -13.22 7.11
N GLY A 103 -3.39 -12.46 7.91
CA GLY A 103 -3.15 -11.03 7.63
C GLY A 103 -4.36 -10.13 7.89
N GLY A 104 -5.34 -10.60 8.64
CA GLY A 104 -6.63 -9.94 8.85
C GLY A 104 -6.52 -8.57 9.51
N GLU A 105 -5.59 -8.36 10.45
CA GLU A 105 -5.35 -7.04 11.06
C GLU A 105 -4.99 -6.00 10.00
N ARG A 106 -4.09 -6.35 9.09
CA ARG A 106 -3.67 -5.47 8.00
C ARG A 106 -4.84 -5.18 7.06
N ARG A 107 -5.58 -6.21 6.65
CA ARG A 107 -6.74 -6.07 5.77
C ARG A 107 -7.81 -5.16 6.38
N LEU A 108 -8.07 -5.31 7.69
CA LEU A 108 -9.01 -4.44 8.41
C LEU A 108 -8.51 -3.00 8.45
N THR A 109 -7.22 -2.78 8.74
CA THR A 109 -6.59 -1.45 8.71
C THR A 109 -6.71 -0.80 7.32
N ASP A 110 -6.47 -1.56 6.25
CA ASP A 110 -6.58 -1.07 4.88
C ASP A 110 -8.03 -0.66 4.56
N VAL A 111 -9.04 -1.46 4.96
CA VAL A 111 -10.46 -1.13 4.78
C VAL A 111 -10.85 0.15 5.52
N LEU A 112 -10.42 0.31 6.78
CA LEU A 112 -10.70 1.51 7.58
C LEU A 112 -10.04 2.74 6.98
N HIS A 113 -8.78 2.63 6.55
CA HIS A 113 -8.06 3.71 5.89
C HIS A 113 -8.73 4.13 4.56
N LEU A 114 -9.13 3.16 3.73
CA LEU A 114 -9.90 3.43 2.52
C LEU A 114 -11.23 4.14 2.81
N GLY A 115 -11.91 3.77 3.90
CA GLY A 115 -13.14 4.44 4.35
C GLY A 115 -12.90 5.92 4.68
N GLU A 116 -11.80 6.25 5.36
CA GLU A 116 -11.43 7.65 5.65
C GLU A 116 -11.13 8.43 4.37
N LEU A 117 -10.34 7.86 3.45
CA LEU A 117 -10.03 8.49 2.16
C LEU A 117 -11.27 8.71 1.29
N LEU A 118 -12.21 7.76 1.31
CA LEU A 118 -13.50 7.91 0.64
C LEU A 118 -14.32 9.04 1.26
N GLN A 119 -14.32 9.20 2.58
CA GLN A 119 -15.01 10.29 3.25
C GLN A 119 -14.39 11.66 2.92
N GLU A 120 -13.05 11.75 2.88
CA GLU A 120 -12.35 12.97 2.48
C GLU A 120 -12.68 13.35 1.01
N ALA A 121 -12.64 12.37 0.12
CA ALA A 121 -12.98 12.59 -1.30
C ALA A 121 -14.45 12.98 -1.49
N ALA A 122 -15.36 12.35 -0.75
CA ALA A 122 -16.79 12.67 -0.81
C ALA A 122 -17.10 14.13 -0.46
N ALA A 123 -16.29 14.76 0.40
CA ALA A 123 -16.45 16.17 0.75
C ALA A 123 -16.13 17.15 -0.42
N GLN A 124 -15.44 16.66 -1.45
CA GLN A 124 -15.00 17.44 -2.61
C GLN A 124 -15.73 17.07 -3.90
N LEU A 125 -16.57 16.04 -3.87
CA LEU A 125 -17.24 15.48 -5.03
C LEU A 125 -18.76 15.73 -4.96
N ASP A 126 -19.38 15.93 -6.11
CA ASP A 126 -20.77 16.36 -6.22
C ASP A 126 -21.79 15.21 -6.12
N SER A 127 -21.35 13.94 -6.14
CA SER A 127 -22.26 12.79 -6.09
C SER A 127 -21.57 11.49 -5.72
N GLU A 128 -22.37 10.52 -5.27
CA GLU A 128 -21.93 9.17 -4.93
C GLU A 128 -21.33 8.44 -6.15
N HIS A 129 -21.92 8.67 -7.34
CA HIS A 129 -21.36 8.13 -8.60
C HIS A 129 -19.99 8.75 -8.94
N ALA A 130 -19.79 10.02 -8.61
CA ALA A 130 -18.48 10.67 -8.77
C ALA A 130 -17.45 10.06 -7.82
N LEU A 131 -17.85 9.70 -6.58
CA LEU A 131 -16.98 9.04 -5.62
C LEU A 131 -16.56 7.63 -6.10
N VAL A 132 -17.49 6.86 -6.65
CA VAL A 132 -17.18 5.53 -7.21
C VAL A 132 -16.21 5.64 -8.40
N ARG A 133 -16.41 6.62 -9.29
CA ARG A 133 -15.48 6.86 -10.41
C ARG A 133 -14.11 7.31 -9.92
N TRP A 134 -14.07 8.17 -8.91
CA TRP A 134 -12.81 8.60 -8.29
C TRP A 134 -12.05 7.39 -7.71
N LEU A 135 -12.72 6.52 -6.95
CA LEU A 135 -12.09 5.30 -6.41
C LEU A 135 -11.54 4.41 -7.53
N ALA A 136 -12.33 4.19 -8.58
CA ALA A 136 -11.89 3.40 -9.75
C ALA A 136 -10.63 4.02 -10.42
N GLN A 137 -10.56 5.34 -10.50
CA GLN A 137 -9.40 6.06 -11.04
C GLN A 137 -8.18 5.92 -10.12
N GLN A 138 -8.34 6.03 -8.79
CA GLN A 138 -7.24 5.84 -7.85
C GLN A 138 -6.68 4.40 -7.91
N ILE A 139 -7.54 3.40 -8.09
CA ILE A 139 -7.14 1.99 -8.28
C ILE A 139 -6.39 1.80 -9.60
N ALA A 140 -6.85 2.46 -10.68
CA ALA A 140 -6.21 2.35 -11.99
C ALA A 140 -4.86 3.08 -12.08
N GLN A 141 -4.72 4.20 -11.36
CA GLN A 141 -3.54 5.07 -11.36
C GLN A 141 -3.23 5.57 -9.95
N PRO A 142 -2.75 4.68 -9.05
CA PRO A 142 -2.47 5.07 -7.66
C PRO A 142 -1.32 6.07 -7.58
N ASN A 143 -1.53 7.14 -6.82
CA ASN A 143 -0.49 8.12 -6.56
C ASN A 143 0.44 7.65 -5.44
N ARG A 144 1.53 6.98 -5.81
CA ARG A 144 2.53 6.42 -4.88
C ARG A 144 3.39 7.46 -4.17
N GLN A 145 3.23 8.74 -4.49
CA GLN A 145 3.99 9.85 -3.86
C GLN A 145 3.19 10.55 -2.77
N SER A 146 1.90 10.27 -2.63
CA SER A 146 1.04 10.87 -1.61
C SER A 146 1.17 10.13 -0.29
N ASP A 147 1.66 10.80 0.75
CA ASP A 147 1.81 10.23 2.09
C ASP A 147 0.47 9.76 2.68
N ASN A 148 -0.64 10.45 2.35
CA ASN A 148 -1.98 10.09 2.82
C ASN A 148 -2.51 8.78 2.23
N GLN A 149 -1.96 8.32 1.10
CA GLN A 149 -2.38 7.09 0.42
C GLN A 149 -1.46 5.91 0.72
N GLN A 150 -0.41 6.10 1.50
CA GLN A 150 0.50 5.02 1.89
C GLN A 150 -0.18 4.07 2.87
N LEU A 151 0.13 2.79 2.73
CA LEU A 151 -0.34 1.76 3.64
C LEU A 151 0.01 2.09 5.09
N ARG A 152 -0.97 2.05 5.98
CA ARG A 152 -0.77 2.23 7.42
C ARG A 152 -0.31 0.91 8.03
N LEU A 153 0.76 0.97 8.80
CA LEU A 153 1.32 -0.19 9.48
C LEU A 153 0.93 -0.11 10.96
N GLU A 154 -0.13 -0.79 11.33
CA GLU A 154 -0.48 -1.02 12.74
C GLU A 154 0.05 -2.38 13.19
N SER A 155 0.66 -2.42 14.38
CA SER A 155 1.14 -3.62 15.09
C SER A 155 2.35 -4.42 14.54
N ASP A 156 3.36 -3.75 14.01
CA ASP A 156 4.60 -4.42 13.56
C ASP A 156 5.56 -4.84 14.70
N ARG A 157 5.12 -4.80 15.97
CA ARG A 157 5.97 -5.00 17.16
C ARG A 157 6.65 -6.37 17.25
N HIS A 158 6.18 -7.36 16.50
CA HIS A 158 6.71 -8.74 16.52
C HIS A 158 7.10 -9.24 15.12
N LEU A 159 7.27 -8.36 14.15
CA LEU A 159 7.62 -8.69 12.79
C LEU A 159 9.05 -8.27 12.48
N VAL A 160 9.72 -9.01 11.60
CA VAL A 160 10.97 -8.56 10.99
C VAL A 160 10.66 -7.42 10.02
N GLN A 161 11.18 -6.24 10.32
CA GLN A 161 10.95 -5.04 9.51
C GLN A 161 12.03 -4.95 8.42
N VAL A 162 11.62 -4.94 7.15
CA VAL A 162 12.51 -4.70 6.01
C VAL A 162 12.37 -3.25 5.59
N ILE A 163 13.45 -2.48 5.71
CA ILE A 163 13.45 -1.03 5.48
C ILE A 163 14.65 -0.62 4.63
N THR A 164 14.50 0.41 3.79
CA THR A 164 15.65 1.00 3.09
C THR A 164 16.49 1.84 4.06
N ILE A 165 17.80 1.91 3.80
CA ILE A 165 18.74 2.70 4.63
C ILE A 165 18.28 4.15 4.74
N HIS A 166 17.81 4.77 3.64
CA HIS A 166 17.34 6.15 3.64
C HIS A 166 16.15 6.38 4.60
N LYS A 167 15.19 5.47 4.63
CA LYS A 167 14.03 5.56 5.53
C LYS A 167 14.34 5.20 6.97
N SER A 168 15.47 4.55 7.23
CA SER A 168 15.92 4.23 8.59
C SER A 168 16.53 5.43 9.32
N LYS A 169 16.79 6.54 8.63
CA LYS A 169 17.38 7.74 9.23
C LYS A 169 16.47 8.29 10.33
N GLY A 170 17.03 8.40 11.55
CA GLY A 170 16.29 8.86 12.74
C GLY A 170 15.53 7.76 13.49
N LEU A 171 15.50 6.54 12.98
CA LEU A 171 14.93 5.38 13.68
C LEU A 171 16.02 4.59 14.40
N GLU A 172 15.63 3.77 15.38
CA GLU A 172 16.49 2.83 16.10
C GLU A 172 15.80 1.47 16.16
N PHE A 173 16.63 0.40 16.12
CA PHE A 173 16.17 -0.99 16.14
C PHE A 173 17.05 -1.78 17.09
N ASP A 174 16.46 -2.69 17.85
CA ASP A 174 17.20 -3.56 18.79
C ASP A 174 18.27 -4.37 18.07
N LEU A 175 17.92 -4.98 16.96
CA LEU A 175 18.78 -5.82 16.11
C LEU A 175 18.68 -5.34 14.66
N VAL A 176 19.83 -5.20 14.00
CA VAL A 176 19.91 -4.82 12.58
C VAL A 176 20.65 -5.91 11.80
N TRP A 177 20.14 -6.26 10.66
CA TRP A 177 20.79 -7.17 9.72
C TRP A 177 20.93 -6.50 8.35
N LEU A 178 22.18 -6.42 7.87
CA LEU A 178 22.57 -5.82 6.60
C LEU A 178 23.11 -6.91 5.64
N PRO A 179 22.24 -7.66 4.94
CA PRO A 179 22.68 -8.85 4.18
C PRO A 179 23.39 -8.53 2.86
N PHE A 180 23.22 -7.30 2.31
CA PHE A 180 23.62 -6.95 0.94
C PHE A 180 24.53 -5.72 0.86
N VAL A 181 25.43 -5.54 1.81
CA VAL A 181 26.33 -4.37 1.89
C VAL A 181 27.31 -4.32 0.71
N GLY A 182 27.62 -5.45 0.09
CA GLY A 182 28.53 -5.53 -1.04
C GLY A 182 27.92 -5.28 -2.41
N ASN A 183 26.62 -4.96 -2.52
CA ASN A 183 26.01 -4.66 -3.79
C ASN A 183 26.47 -3.30 -4.30
N PHE A 184 27.28 -3.34 -5.35
CA PHE A 184 27.92 -2.20 -5.96
C PHE A 184 27.42 -2.05 -7.40
N ARG A 185 27.11 -0.83 -7.80
CA ARG A 185 26.77 -0.48 -9.18
C ARG A 185 27.71 0.62 -9.62
N GLN A 186 28.44 0.37 -10.69
CA GLN A 186 29.33 1.36 -11.28
C GLN A 186 28.50 2.53 -11.85
N GLN A 187 28.98 3.77 -11.63
CA GLN A 187 28.35 4.96 -12.17
C GLN A 187 28.49 4.96 -13.70
N GLN A 188 27.36 5.09 -14.41
CA GLN A 188 27.35 5.14 -15.88
C GLN A 188 27.46 6.55 -16.44
N GLN A 189 27.09 7.55 -15.65
CA GLN A 189 27.13 8.96 -16.04
C GLN A 189 28.18 9.69 -15.25
N ALA A 190 28.99 10.51 -15.92
CA ALA A 190 30.00 11.36 -15.30
C ALA A 190 29.37 12.64 -14.73
N LEU A 191 28.47 12.46 -13.71
CA LEU A 191 27.87 13.53 -12.95
C LEU A 191 28.62 13.66 -11.62
N TYR A 192 29.26 14.79 -11.38
CA TYR A 192 30.04 15.07 -10.18
C TYR A 192 29.94 16.55 -9.79
N HIS A 193 30.38 16.92 -8.59
CA HIS A 193 30.46 18.32 -8.16
C HIS A 193 31.89 18.83 -8.29
N ASP A 194 32.02 20.00 -8.93
CA ASP A 194 33.31 20.70 -8.98
C ASP A 194 33.81 20.99 -7.56
N ARG A 195 35.07 20.66 -7.28
CA ARG A 195 35.66 20.72 -5.94
C ARG A 195 35.85 22.14 -5.40
N HIS A 196 35.80 23.17 -6.25
CA HIS A 196 35.98 24.56 -5.89
C HIS A 196 34.67 25.32 -5.85
N SER A 197 33.81 25.14 -6.86
CA SER A 197 32.53 25.85 -6.97
C SER A 197 31.36 25.11 -6.34
N PHE A 198 31.49 23.81 -6.05
CA PHE A 198 30.45 22.90 -5.60
C PHE A 198 29.24 22.83 -6.54
N GLN A 199 29.42 23.22 -7.81
CA GLN A 199 28.39 23.09 -8.82
C GLN A 199 28.35 21.68 -9.39
N ALA A 200 27.13 21.17 -9.58
CA ALA A 200 26.96 19.88 -10.26
C ALA A 200 27.29 20.02 -11.75
N LEU A 201 28.20 19.20 -12.22
CA LEU A 201 28.67 19.16 -13.62
C LEU A 201 28.36 17.78 -14.20
N LEU A 202 27.82 17.76 -15.42
CA LEU A 202 27.63 16.55 -16.19
C LEU A 202 28.58 16.61 -17.41
N ASP A 203 29.57 15.73 -17.41
CA ASP A 203 30.44 15.56 -18.56
C ASP A 203 29.79 14.57 -19.57
N LEU A 204 29.41 15.12 -20.71
CA LEU A 204 28.75 14.33 -21.80
C LEU A 204 29.72 13.41 -22.53
N ASP A 205 30.98 13.76 -22.58
CA ASP A 205 32.04 12.93 -23.20
C ASP A 205 32.50 11.82 -22.22
N ALA A 206 32.14 11.92 -20.97
CA ALA A 206 32.42 10.93 -19.92
C ALA A 206 33.90 10.50 -19.92
N ASN A 207 34.81 11.48 -19.90
CA ASN A 207 36.25 11.21 -19.87
C ASN A 207 36.66 10.48 -18.57
N GLU A 208 37.83 9.83 -18.57
CA GLU A 208 38.29 9.00 -17.45
C GLU A 208 38.36 9.77 -16.11
N GLU A 209 38.75 11.06 -16.15
CA GLU A 209 38.91 11.89 -14.97
C GLU A 209 37.55 12.25 -14.35
N SER A 210 36.58 12.68 -15.15
CA SER A 210 35.24 12.99 -14.70
C SER A 210 34.47 11.76 -14.21
N GLN A 211 34.70 10.59 -14.83
CA GLN A 211 34.18 9.31 -14.33
C GLN A 211 34.79 8.94 -12.98
N ALA A 212 36.10 9.15 -12.80
CA ALA A 212 36.75 8.89 -11.51
C ALA A 212 36.20 9.77 -10.38
N TRP A 213 35.94 11.05 -10.67
CA TRP A 213 35.34 11.96 -9.69
C TRP A 213 33.89 11.58 -9.34
N ALA A 214 33.09 11.24 -10.33
CA ALA A 214 31.71 10.75 -10.11
C ALA A 214 31.69 9.48 -9.27
N GLU A 215 32.63 8.56 -9.51
CA GLU A 215 32.75 7.31 -8.76
C GLU A 215 33.23 7.56 -7.30
N GLU A 216 34.16 8.50 -7.09
CA GLU A 216 34.59 8.91 -5.75
C GLU A 216 33.44 9.50 -4.93
N GLU A 217 32.62 10.37 -5.53
CA GLU A 217 31.43 10.94 -4.86
C GLU A 217 30.40 9.86 -4.56
N ARG A 218 30.16 8.95 -5.49
CA ARG A 218 29.26 7.82 -5.27
C ARG A 218 29.73 6.93 -4.10
N LEU A 219 31.02 6.63 -4.07
CA LEU A 219 31.60 5.86 -2.96
C LEU A 219 31.46 6.57 -1.62
N ALA A 220 31.69 7.89 -1.59
CA ALA A 220 31.51 8.68 -0.40
C ALA A 220 30.06 8.66 0.10
N GLU A 221 29.08 8.70 -0.79
CA GLU A 221 27.67 8.60 -0.43
C GLU A 221 27.31 7.19 0.06
N ASP A 222 27.78 6.13 -0.59
CA ASP A 222 27.60 4.74 -0.14
C ASP A 222 28.17 4.53 1.27
N LEU A 223 29.33 5.10 1.58
CA LEU A 223 29.93 5.05 2.92
C LEU A 223 29.10 5.80 3.95
N ARG A 224 28.51 6.95 3.61
CA ARG A 224 27.57 7.67 4.49
C ARG A 224 26.32 6.85 4.77
N LEU A 225 25.75 6.22 3.74
CA LEU A 225 24.60 5.34 3.90
C LEU A 225 24.93 4.13 4.77
N LEU A 226 26.09 3.52 4.56
CA LEU A 226 26.55 2.41 5.40
C LEU A 226 26.72 2.87 6.87
N TYR A 227 27.30 4.03 7.10
CA TYR A 227 27.39 4.61 8.45
C TYR A 227 26.00 4.79 9.08
N VAL A 228 25.03 5.33 8.32
CA VAL A 228 23.65 5.47 8.80
C VAL A 228 23.09 4.09 9.18
N ALA A 229 23.25 3.08 8.33
CA ALA A 229 22.75 1.73 8.60
C ALA A 229 23.37 1.09 9.85
N LEU A 230 24.67 1.21 10.01
CA LEU A 230 25.42 0.64 11.16
C LEU A 230 25.03 1.30 12.49
N THR A 231 24.71 2.58 12.46
CA THR A 231 24.32 3.35 13.65
C THR A 231 22.84 3.20 14.04
N ARG A 232 22.07 2.35 13.34
CA ARG A 232 20.65 2.13 13.67
C ARG A 232 20.42 1.07 14.74
N SER A 233 21.41 0.22 15.00
CA SER A 233 21.28 -0.86 15.99
C SER A 233 21.54 -0.37 17.41
N VAL A 234 20.66 -0.76 18.35
CA VAL A 234 20.87 -0.53 19.78
C VAL A 234 21.78 -1.60 20.39
N TYR A 235 21.50 -2.87 20.10
CA TYR A 235 22.20 -3.98 20.75
C TYR A 235 23.13 -4.77 19.82
N HIS A 236 22.69 -5.01 18.56
CA HIS A 236 23.47 -5.86 17.66
C HIS A 236 23.25 -5.52 16.20
N CYS A 237 24.36 -5.50 15.43
CA CYS A 237 24.32 -5.36 13.99
C CYS A 237 25.07 -6.52 13.32
N SER A 238 24.40 -7.25 12.44
CA SER A 238 25.00 -8.29 11.61
C SER A 238 25.16 -7.80 10.17
N ILE A 239 26.33 -8.03 9.58
CA ILE A 239 26.67 -7.60 8.22
C ILE A 239 26.99 -8.83 7.38
N GLY A 240 26.31 -8.98 6.25
CA GLY A 240 26.65 -9.97 5.23
C GLY A 240 27.64 -9.38 4.23
N ILE A 241 28.84 -9.95 4.16
CA ILE A 241 29.87 -9.58 3.19
C ILE A 241 30.10 -10.77 2.28
N ALA A 242 29.95 -10.59 0.97
CA ALA A 242 30.29 -11.58 -0.02
C ALA A 242 31.37 -11.00 -0.95
N PRO A 243 32.42 -11.77 -1.29
CA PRO A 243 33.39 -11.34 -2.27
C PRO A 243 32.69 -11.26 -3.63
N LEU A 244 32.81 -10.10 -4.30
CA LEU A 244 32.35 -9.92 -5.67
C LEU A 244 33.46 -10.38 -6.61
N PHE A 245 33.26 -11.49 -7.30
CA PHE A 245 34.12 -11.88 -8.40
C PHE A 245 33.58 -11.21 -9.67
N GLN A 246 34.38 -10.35 -10.31
CA GLN A 246 34.10 -9.94 -11.68
C GLN A 246 34.26 -11.18 -12.56
N GLY A 247 33.15 -11.66 -13.11
CA GLY A 247 33.20 -12.70 -14.12
C GLY A 247 33.98 -12.18 -15.34
N THR A 248 35.01 -12.91 -15.72
CA THR A 248 35.75 -12.70 -16.97
C THR A 248 34.88 -13.00 -18.19
#